data_fa4b0831a042a2746fb38ddec8c67cb7
#
_entry.id   fa4b0831a042a2746fb38ddec8c67cb7
#
_cell.length_a   1.000
_cell.length_b   1.000
_cell.length_c   1.000
_cell.angle_alpha   90.00
_cell.angle_beta   90.00
_cell.angle_gamma   90.00
#
_symmetry.space_group_name_H-M   'P 1'
#
loop_
_entity.id
_entity.type
_entity.pdbx_description
1 polymer ?
#
loop_
_entity_poly.entity_id
_entity_poly.type
_entity_poly.pdbx_seq_one_letter_code
_entity_poly.pdbx_strand_id
1 'polypeptide(L)'
;GVGIGMVAQGFPWQKGDNVVLPADEHWNNTFPWLALREKGVDVRLVEPDSDERVTPESIARYVDKRTKIVACAAVRFNTGFRADLQKIGEIAHAHNALFLVDAIQCAGAIPMHVEKLGIDIMAAAAFKWLLGLPGSGFLYINEQARQIISPILPGMFAAENDFRELRYLDDARKYEPGTFAYPLFHAWRAGLDLLQEIGIDTIHTRFLTHT
;
A
#
# COMPACT_ATOMS: atom_id res chain seq x y z
N GLY A 1 -4.32 3.68 5.97
CA GLY A 1 -5.74 3.27 5.96
C GLY A 1 -6.48 3.77 4.73
N VAL A 2 -6.59 5.09 4.52
CA VAL A 2 -7.43 5.64 3.42
C VAL A 2 -6.98 5.12 2.05
N GLY A 3 -5.69 5.20 1.70
CA GLY A 3 -5.21 4.69 0.41
C GLY A 3 -5.47 3.20 0.19
N ILE A 4 -5.26 2.36 1.22
CA ILE A 4 -5.57 0.92 1.15
C ILE A 4 -7.08 0.71 0.99
N GLY A 5 -7.91 1.47 1.72
CA GLY A 5 -9.37 1.45 1.57
C GLY A 5 -9.84 1.83 0.17
N MET A 6 -9.21 2.85 -0.45
CA MET A 6 -9.50 3.23 -1.84
C MET A 6 -9.22 2.09 -2.81
N VAL A 7 -8.09 1.42 -2.65
CA VAL A 7 -7.73 0.25 -3.47
C VAL A 7 -8.72 -0.90 -3.27
N ALA A 8 -8.99 -1.25 -2.00
CA ALA A 8 -9.88 -2.36 -1.67
C ALA A 8 -11.29 -2.14 -2.23
N GLN A 9 -11.82 -0.92 -2.16
CA GLN A 9 -13.16 -0.63 -2.65
C GLN A 9 -13.22 -0.34 -4.15
N GLY A 10 -12.15 0.19 -4.73
CA GLY A 10 -12.08 0.57 -6.15
C GLY A 10 -11.72 -0.58 -7.10
N PHE A 11 -11.23 -1.70 -6.59
CA PHE A 11 -10.96 -2.88 -7.41
C PHE A 11 -12.28 -3.55 -7.86
N PRO A 12 -12.40 -4.00 -9.14
CA PRO A 12 -13.63 -4.60 -9.71
C PRO A 12 -13.81 -6.07 -9.28
N TRP A 13 -13.99 -6.31 -7.98
CA TRP A 13 -14.15 -7.63 -7.41
C TRP A 13 -15.30 -8.41 -8.01
N GLN A 14 -15.09 -9.70 -8.22
CA GLN A 14 -16.11 -10.66 -8.56
C GLN A 14 -16.28 -11.69 -7.43
N LYS A 15 -17.46 -12.24 -7.32
CA LYS A 15 -17.75 -13.30 -6.34
C LYS A 15 -16.77 -14.46 -6.51
N GLY A 16 -16.08 -14.82 -5.45
CA GLY A 16 -15.08 -15.89 -5.43
C GLY A 16 -13.67 -15.46 -5.81
N ASP A 17 -13.42 -14.18 -6.15
CA ASP A 17 -12.07 -13.64 -6.13
C ASP A 17 -11.52 -13.66 -4.71
N ASN A 18 -10.20 -13.65 -4.56
CA ASN A 18 -9.60 -13.60 -3.23
C ASN A 18 -8.50 -12.54 -3.12
N VAL A 19 -8.27 -12.14 -1.88
CA VAL A 19 -7.13 -11.35 -1.42
C VAL A 19 -6.38 -12.14 -0.37
N VAL A 20 -5.05 -12.12 -0.43
CA VAL A 20 -4.16 -12.82 0.52
C VAL A 20 -3.37 -11.79 1.32
N LEU A 21 -3.37 -11.91 2.65
CA LEU A 21 -2.61 -11.03 3.54
C LEU A 21 -2.25 -11.76 4.85
N PRO A 22 -1.19 -11.31 5.57
CA PRO A 22 -0.90 -11.82 6.91
C PRO A 22 -2.08 -11.60 7.89
N ALA A 23 -2.31 -12.55 8.79
CA ALA A 23 -3.45 -12.53 9.72
C ALA A 23 -3.33 -11.42 10.78
N ASP A 24 -2.13 -11.07 11.15
CA ASP A 24 -1.80 -10.13 12.21
C ASP A 24 -1.26 -8.78 11.70
N GLU A 25 -1.71 -8.39 10.49
CA GLU A 25 -1.47 -7.05 9.97
C GLU A 25 -2.15 -5.98 10.83
N HIS A 26 -1.62 -4.76 10.76
CA HIS A 26 -2.27 -3.61 11.38
C HIS A 26 -3.70 -3.44 10.83
N TRP A 27 -4.65 -3.09 11.67
CA TRP A 27 -6.07 -2.97 11.34
C TRP A 27 -6.36 -2.15 10.07
N ASN A 28 -5.58 -1.10 9.82
CA ASN A 28 -5.70 -0.30 8.59
C ASN A 28 -5.27 -1.04 7.32
N ASN A 29 -4.56 -2.17 7.46
CA ASN A 29 -4.21 -3.07 6.36
C ASN A 29 -5.00 -4.39 6.43
N THR A 30 -5.92 -4.55 7.37
CA THR A 30 -6.78 -5.74 7.50
C THR A 30 -8.24 -5.42 7.22
N PHE A 31 -8.81 -4.42 7.90
CA PHE A 31 -10.24 -4.13 7.85
C PHE A 31 -10.77 -3.76 6.46
N PRO A 32 -10.03 -3.01 5.61
CA PRO A 32 -10.49 -2.75 4.24
C PRO A 32 -10.77 -4.02 3.44
N TRP A 33 -9.96 -5.07 3.66
CA TRP A 33 -10.11 -6.35 3.00
C TRP A 33 -11.24 -7.18 3.62
N LEU A 34 -11.32 -7.24 4.95
CA LEU A 34 -12.39 -7.98 5.64
C LEU A 34 -13.77 -7.48 5.24
N ALA A 35 -13.93 -6.18 4.99
CA ALA A 35 -15.19 -5.60 4.51
C ALA A 35 -15.64 -6.14 3.14
N LEU A 36 -14.71 -6.69 2.34
CA LEU A 36 -15.04 -7.28 1.03
C LEU A 36 -15.76 -8.63 1.11
N ARG A 37 -15.76 -9.27 2.29
CA ARG A 37 -16.50 -10.52 2.52
C ARG A 37 -17.98 -10.38 2.19
N GLU A 38 -18.57 -9.21 2.46
CA GLU A 38 -19.96 -8.90 2.13
C GLU A 38 -20.20 -8.88 0.61
N LYS A 39 -19.15 -8.64 -0.19
CA LYS A 39 -19.18 -8.71 -1.65
C LYS A 39 -18.89 -10.11 -2.21
N GLY A 40 -18.70 -11.11 -1.33
CA GLY A 40 -18.40 -12.48 -1.71
C GLY A 40 -16.93 -12.71 -2.10
N VAL A 41 -16.03 -11.82 -1.68
CA VAL A 41 -14.57 -11.98 -1.82
C VAL A 41 -14.06 -12.88 -0.71
N ASP A 42 -13.21 -13.84 -1.05
CA ASP A 42 -12.53 -14.72 -0.09
C ASP A 42 -11.29 -13.99 0.47
N VAL A 43 -11.32 -13.65 1.75
CA VAL A 43 -10.22 -12.97 2.45
C VAL A 43 -9.38 -14.00 3.18
N ARG A 44 -8.23 -14.33 2.63
CA ARG A 44 -7.32 -15.36 3.11
C ARG A 44 -6.26 -14.77 4.03
N LEU A 45 -6.33 -15.13 5.27
CA LEU A 45 -5.41 -14.70 6.30
C LEU A 45 -4.32 -15.76 6.49
N VAL A 46 -3.07 -15.36 6.29
CA VAL A 46 -1.88 -16.22 6.44
C VAL A 46 -1.38 -16.11 7.87
N GLU A 47 -1.54 -17.16 8.64
CA GLU A 47 -1.06 -17.19 10.02
C GLU A 47 0.49 -17.15 10.07
N PRO A 48 1.07 -16.38 10.99
CA PRO A 48 2.51 -16.37 11.21
C PRO A 48 3.00 -17.72 11.74
N ASP A 49 4.29 -18.00 11.51
CA ASP A 49 4.97 -19.18 12.07
C ASP A 49 5.25 -19.01 13.58
N SER A 50 5.92 -20.00 14.19
CA SER A 50 6.31 -19.98 15.61
C SER A 50 7.24 -18.81 15.99
N ASP A 51 7.93 -18.24 15.01
CA ASP A 51 8.81 -17.09 15.19
C ASP A 51 8.10 -15.76 14.81
N GLU A 52 6.77 -15.78 14.76
CA GLU A 52 5.93 -14.65 14.41
C GLU A 52 6.21 -14.04 13.01
N ARG A 53 6.67 -14.88 12.05
CA ARG A 53 7.01 -14.45 10.68
C ARG A 53 5.96 -14.94 9.69
N VAL A 54 5.71 -14.12 8.68
CA VAL A 54 4.97 -14.52 7.47
C VAL A 54 5.95 -14.50 6.30
N THR A 55 6.36 -15.68 5.86
CA THR A 55 7.36 -15.85 4.81
C THR A 55 6.71 -15.89 3.42
N PRO A 56 7.48 -15.66 2.34
CA PRO A 56 6.99 -15.82 0.97
C PRO A 56 6.38 -17.22 0.75
N GLU A 57 6.99 -18.28 1.31
CA GLU A 57 6.53 -19.64 1.16
C GLU A 57 5.19 -19.88 1.87
N SER A 58 4.95 -19.20 3.01
CA SER A 58 3.65 -19.27 3.68
C SER A 58 2.57 -18.56 2.88
N ILE A 59 2.86 -17.38 2.29
CA ILE A 59 1.96 -16.64 1.39
C ILE A 59 1.62 -17.47 0.15
N ALA A 60 2.63 -18.10 -0.48
CA ALA A 60 2.45 -18.89 -1.70
C ALA A 60 1.41 -20.02 -1.57
N ARG A 61 1.23 -20.57 -0.37
CA ARG A 61 0.22 -21.62 -0.11
C ARG A 61 -1.22 -21.15 -0.22
N TYR A 62 -1.44 -19.83 -0.10
CA TYR A 62 -2.77 -19.22 -0.12
C TYR A 62 -3.09 -18.53 -1.45
N VAL A 63 -2.07 -18.32 -2.31
CA VAL A 63 -2.23 -17.67 -3.61
C VAL A 63 -2.64 -18.69 -4.66
N ASP A 64 -3.65 -18.34 -5.46
CA ASP A 64 -4.13 -19.15 -6.58
C ASP A 64 -4.58 -18.28 -7.77
N LYS A 65 -5.11 -18.89 -8.82
CA LYS A 65 -5.61 -18.21 -10.04
C LYS A 65 -6.75 -17.20 -9.81
N ARG A 66 -7.40 -17.26 -8.65
CA ARG A 66 -8.46 -16.32 -8.24
C ARG A 66 -7.95 -15.19 -7.36
N THR A 67 -6.70 -15.25 -6.94
CA THR A 67 -6.07 -14.18 -6.19
C THR A 67 -5.94 -12.95 -7.09
N LYS A 68 -6.43 -11.82 -6.59
CA LYS A 68 -6.38 -10.53 -7.28
C LYS A 68 -5.39 -9.56 -6.66
N ILE A 69 -5.23 -9.65 -5.35
CA ILE A 69 -4.30 -8.80 -4.60
C ILE A 69 -3.61 -9.65 -3.55
N VAL A 70 -2.30 -9.51 -3.44
CA VAL A 70 -1.51 -9.89 -2.26
C VAL A 70 -1.13 -8.60 -1.54
N ALA A 71 -1.45 -8.50 -0.25
CA ALA A 71 -1.18 -7.31 0.55
C ALA A 71 -0.34 -7.66 1.77
N CYS A 72 0.70 -6.88 2.08
CA CYS A 72 1.45 -7.02 3.32
C CYS A 72 2.09 -5.70 3.76
N ALA A 73 2.44 -5.59 5.04
CA ALA A 73 3.33 -4.53 5.50
C ALA A 73 4.79 -4.86 5.13
N ALA A 74 5.56 -3.84 4.72
CA ALA A 74 6.99 -4.00 4.48
C ALA A 74 7.76 -4.35 5.75
N VAL A 75 7.34 -3.76 6.87
CA VAL A 75 7.83 -4.06 8.22
C VAL A 75 6.61 -4.15 9.14
N ARG A 76 6.51 -5.21 9.89
CA ARG A 76 5.37 -5.47 10.77
C ARG A 76 5.42 -4.54 12.00
N PHE A 77 4.27 -4.02 12.39
CA PHE A 77 4.16 -3.01 13.44
C PHE A 77 4.38 -3.57 14.84
N ASN A 78 4.10 -4.85 15.07
CA ASN A 78 4.16 -5.54 16.36
C ASN A 78 5.49 -6.24 16.61
N THR A 79 6.11 -6.82 15.58
CA THR A 79 7.33 -7.65 15.70
C THR A 79 8.57 -7.00 15.12
N GLY A 80 8.41 -6.00 14.22
CA GLY A 80 9.52 -5.44 13.45
C GLY A 80 10.01 -6.37 12.32
N PHE A 81 9.37 -7.53 12.10
CA PHE A 81 9.76 -8.44 11.02
C PHE A 81 9.68 -7.72 9.67
N ARG A 82 10.77 -7.78 8.91
CA ARG A 82 10.88 -7.22 7.56
C ARG A 82 10.53 -8.28 6.54
N ALA A 83 9.50 -8.05 5.74
CA ALA A 83 9.06 -8.95 4.69
C ALA A 83 10.04 -8.98 3.50
N ASP A 84 10.21 -10.13 2.88
CA ASP A 84 10.91 -10.27 1.59
C ASP A 84 9.96 -9.84 0.45
N LEU A 85 9.86 -8.52 0.26
CA LEU A 85 8.92 -7.91 -0.68
C LEU A 85 9.15 -8.38 -2.10
N GLN A 86 10.41 -8.58 -2.51
CA GLN A 86 10.70 -9.00 -3.88
C GLN A 86 10.11 -10.37 -4.16
N LYS A 87 10.35 -11.35 -3.29
CA LYS A 87 9.78 -12.70 -3.47
C LYS A 87 8.26 -12.72 -3.38
N ILE A 88 7.67 -11.92 -2.49
CA ILE A 88 6.21 -11.83 -2.38
C ILE A 88 5.63 -11.23 -3.66
N GLY A 89 6.25 -10.18 -4.22
CA GLY A 89 5.87 -9.60 -5.50
C GLY A 89 5.95 -10.61 -6.65
N GLU A 90 7.04 -11.37 -6.73
CA GLU A 90 7.19 -12.46 -7.72
C GLU A 90 6.07 -13.51 -7.62
N ILE A 91 5.68 -13.90 -6.39
CA ILE A 91 4.58 -14.83 -6.16
C ILE A 91 3.24 -14.23 -6.63
N ALA A 92 2.97 -12.98 -6.28
CA ALA A 92 1.74 -12.30 -6.71
C ALA A 92 1.65 -12.23 -8.25
N HIS A 93 2.72 -11.78 -8.90
CA HIS A 93 2.76 -11.62 -10.36
C HIS A 93 2.70 -12.94 -11.11
N ALA A 94 3.28 -14.03 -10.57
CA ALA A 94 3.16 -15.37 -11.16
C ALA A 94 1.70 -15.85 -11.26
N HIS A 95 0.79 -15.24 -10.49
CA HIS A 95 -0.64 -15.54 -10.49
C HIS A 95 -1.50 -14.40 -11.08
N ASN A 96 -0.87 -13.41 -11.73
CA ASN A 96 -1.53 -12.21 -12.26
C ASN A 96 -2.27 -11.40 -11.18
N ALA A 97 -1.82 -11.45 -9.94
CA ALA A 97 -2.31 -10.65 -8.83
C ALA A 97 -1.46 -9.37 -8.67
N LEU A 98 -2.10 -8.29 -8.23
CA LEU A 98 -1.40 -7.07 -7.85
C LEU A 98 -0.74 -7.23 -6.48
N PHE A 99 0.41 -6.59 -6.29
CA PHE A 99 1.12 -6.56 -5.02
C PHE A 99 1.00 -5.20 -4.35
N LEU A 100 0.33 -5.18 -3.18
CA LEU A 100 0.14 -3.99 -2.36
C LEU A 100 1.00 -4.04 -1.10
N VAL A 101 1.73 -2.95 -0.84
CA VAL A 101 2.60 -2.81 0.33
C VAL A 101 2.15 -1.65 1.22
N ASP A 102 1.91 -1.95 2.50
CA ASP A 102 1.85 -0.92 3.54
C ASP A 102 3.27 -0.59 3.98
N ALA A 103 3.74 0.59 3.60
CA ALA A 103 5.09 1.06 3.85
C ALA A 103 5.22 2.00 5.06
N ILE A 104 4.17 2.11 5.90
CA ILE A 104 4.14 3.08 7.01
C ILE A 104 5.29 2.90 8.01
N GLN A 105 5.80 1.68 8.17
CA GLN A 105 6.89 1.38 9.10
C GLN A 105 8.28 1.46 8.45
N CYS A 106 8.39 1.73 7.15
CA CYS A 106 9.68 1.72 6.46
C CYS A 106 9.93 2.93 5.56
N ALA A 107 8.90 3.55 4.98
CA ALA A 107 9.07 4.71 4.12
C ALA A 107 9.70 5.88 4.89
N GLY A 108 10.87 6.33 4.44
CA GLY A 108 11.70 7.32 5.13
C GLY A 108 12.84 6.73 5.98
N ALA A 109 12.80 5.40 6.28
CA ALA A 109 13.82 4.72 7.08
C ALA A 109 14.58 3.64 6.30
N ILE A 110 13.94 3.01 5.31
CA ILE A 110 14.48 1.93 4.51
C ILE A 110 14.35 2.31 3.03
N PRO A 111 15.40 2.12 2.21
CA PRO A 111 15.30 2.34 0.76
C PRO A 111 14.23 1.46 0.13
N MET A 112 13.31 2.09 -0.63
CA MET A 112 12.21 1.43 -1.30
C MET A 112 12.28 1.69 -2.81
N HIS A 113 12.63 0.69 -3.58
CA HIS A 113 12.65 0.75 -5.04
C HIS A 113 11.45 -0.04 -5.58
N VAL A 114 10.32 0.62 -5.78
CA VAL A 114 9.04 -0.01 -6.11
C VAL A 114 9.12 -0.96 -7.32
N GLU A 115 9.82 -0.57 -8.38
CA GLU A 115 9.98 -1.39 -9.58
C GLU A 115 10.80 -2.66 -9.30
N LYS A 116 11.95 -2.53 -8.59
CA LYS A 116 12.82 -3.67 -8.25
C LYS A 116 12.15 -4.65 -7.29
N LEU A 117 11.27 -4.14 -6.42
CA LEU A 117 10.55 -4.94 -5.44
C LEU A 117 9.23 -5.51 -6.00
N GLY A 118 8.89 -5.19 -7.25
CA GLY A 118 7.65 -5.64 -7.87
C GLY A 118 6.39 -5.08 -7.18
N ILE A 119 6.46 -3.85 -6.64
CA ILE A 119 5.35 -3.24 -5.93
C ILE A 119 4.45 -2.49 -6.92
N ASP A 120 3.20 -2.91 -7.03
CA ASP A 120 2.21 -2.24 -7.87
C ASP A 120 1.55 -1.08 -7.15
N ILE A 121 1.34 -1.23 -5.84
CA ILE A 121 0.65 -0.27 -5.00
C ILE A 121 1.39 -0.13 -3.68
N MET A 122 1.65 1.10 -3.24
CA MET A 122 2.28 1.35 -1.95
C MET A 122 1.58 2.50 -1.23
N ALA A 123 1.28 2.31 0.05
CA ALA A 123 0.67 3.34 0.87
C ALA A 123 1.48 3.58 2.14
N ALA A 124 1.60 4.85 2.54
CA ALA A 124 2.16 5.21 3.85
C ALA A 124 1.52 6.48 4.37
N ALA A 125 1.37 6.58 5.69
CA ALA A 125 1.09 7.84 6.35
C ALA A 125 2.40 8.57 6.69
N ALA A 126 2.36 9.90 6.67
CA ALA A 126 3.56 10.70 6.82
C ALA A 126 4.08 10.82 8.27
N PHE A 127 3.24 10.58 9.27
CA PHE A 127 3.51 10.92 10.68
C PHE A 127 4.49 9.99 11.41
N LYS A 128 5.08 9.01 10.72
CA LYS A 128 6.15 8.15 11.28
C LYS A 128 7.50 8.55 10.69
N TRP A 129 8.13 7.65 9.98
CA TRP A 129 9.48 7.82 9.45
C TRP A 129 9.62 8.89 8.36
N LEU A 130 8.49 9.34 7.77
CA LEU A 130 8.48 10.45 6.82
C LEU A 130 8.43 11.83 7.49
N LEU A 131 8.43 11.90 8.82
CA LEU A 131 8.51 13.13 9.64
C LEU A 131 7.41 14.15 9.34
N GLY A 132 6.25 13.69 8.85
CA GLY A 132 5.09 14.52 8.57
C GLY A 132 4.09 14.54 9.73
N LEU A 133 2.96 15.21 9.51
CA LEU A 133 1.88 15.32 10.48
C LEU A 133 0.78 14.27 10.22
N PRO A 134 0.01 13.86 11.26
CA PRO A 134 -1.21 13.09 11.06
C PRO A 134 -2.16 13.77 10.08
N GLY A 135 -2.82 12.98 9.22
CA GLY A 135 -3.70 13.49 8.16
C GLY A 135 -3.03 13.63 6.79
N SER A 136 -1.70 13.48 6.71
CA SER A 136 -0.95 13.44 5.45
C SER A 136 -0.37 12.04 5.19
N GLY A 137 -0.08 11.78 3.91
CA GLY A 137 0.49 10.51 3.44
C GLY A 137 0.47 10.43 1.93
N PHE A 138 0.83 9.27 1.39
CA PHE A 138 0.80 9.05 -0.06
C PHE A 138 0.22 7.68 -0.41
N LEU A 139 -0.26 7.59 -1.64
CA LEU A 139 -0.59 6.37 -2.35
C LEU A 139 0.21 6.37 -3.65
N TYR A 140 1.14 5.42 -3.79
CA TYR A 140 1.74 5.08 -5.07
C TYR A 140 0.90 4.01 -5.74
N ILE A 141 0.68 4.14 -7.04
CA ILE A 141 -0.02 3.17 -7.86
C ILE A 141 0.61 3.18 -9.25
N ASN A 142 1.07 2.02 -9.71
CA ASN A 142 1.65 1.89 -11.03
C ASN A 142 0.59 1.98 -12.14
N GLU A 143 1.03 2.06 -13.38
CA GLU A 143 0.12 2.23 -14.52
C GLU A 143 -0.86 1.07 -14.66
N GLN A 144 -0.40 -0.17 -14.53
CA GLN A 144 -1.26 -1.35 -14.63
C GLN A 144 -2.36 -1.35 -13.58
N ALA A 145 -2.02 -1.14 -12.32
CA ALA A 145 -2.99 -1.09 -11.22
C ALA A 145 -3.96 0.09 -11.40
N ARG A 146 -3.46 1.24 -11.89
CA ARG A 146 -4.27 2.42 -12.16
C ARG A 146 -5.33 2.20 -13.24
N GLN A 147 -5.07 1.37 -14.23
CA GLN A 147 -6.06 1.01 -15.25
C GLN A 147 -7.18 0.10 -14.72
N ILE A 148 -6.89 -0.67 -13.66
CA ILE A 148 -7.83 -1.62 -13.08
C ILE A 148 -8.67 -0.98 -11.97
N ILE A 149 -8.04 -0.18 -11.10
CA ILE A 149 -8.67 0.35 -9.89
C ILE A 149 -9.40 1.65 -10.20
N SER A 150 -10.69 1.68 -9.95
CA SER A 150 -11.53 2.86 -10.13
C SER A 150 -11.47 3.79 -8.91
N PRO A 151 -11.51 5.11 -9.09
CA PRO A 151 -11.70 6.04 -7.98
C PRO A 151 -13.04 5.81 -7.28
N ILE A 152 -13.02 5.76 -5.95
CA ILE A 152 -14.25 5.59 -5.15
C ILE A 152 -14.85 6.90 -4.65
N LEU A 153 -14.08 7.98 -4.74
CA LEU A 153 -14.48 9.32 -4.33
C LEU A 153 -14.32 10.26 -5.54
N PRO A 154 -15.37 10.46 -6.33
CA PRO A 154 -15.34 11.47 -7.40
C PRO A 154 -15.23 12.86 -6.81
N GLY A 155 -14.49 13.74 -7.47
CA GLY A 155 -14.34 15.12 -7.01
C GLY A 155 -13.60 16.01 -8.01
N MET A 156 -13.58 17.29 -7.73
CA MET A 156 -13.12 18.34 -8.64
C MET A 156 -11.69 18.15 -9.16
N PHE A 157 -10.79 17.62 -8.33
CA PHE A 157 -9.38 17.43 -8.72
C PHE A 157 -9.13 16.08 -9.36
N ALA A 158 -10.07 15.13 -9.24
CA ALA A 158 -9.95 13.79 -9.79
C ALA A 158 -10.37 13.66 -11.26
N ALA A 159 -11.01 14.69 -11.82
CA ALA A 159 -11.66 14.65 -13.12
C ALA A 159 -11.40 15.92 -13.95
N GLU A 160 -11.70 15.85 -15.25
CA GLU A 160 -11.75 17.01 -16.13
C GLU A 160 -12.84 18.00 -15.68
N ASN A 161 -12.61 19.28 -15.93
CA ASN A 161 -13.56 20.34 -15.58
C ASN A 161 -14.74 20.40 -16.57
N ASP A 162 -15.55 19.35 -16.61
CA ASP A 162 -16.81 19.31 -17.32
C ASP A 162 -17.96 19.07 -16.33
N PHE A 163 -18.85 20.07 -16.17
CA PHE A 163 -20.00 19.98 -15.25
C PHE A 163 -21.11 19.02 -15.73
N ARG A 164 -20.99 18.47 -16.92
CA ARG A 164 -22.01 17.61 -17.52
C ARG A 164 -21.62 16.15 -17.61
N GLU A 165 -20.30 15.88 -17.59
CA GLU A 165 -19.77 14.52 -17.75
C GLU A 165 -18.59 14.27 -16.81
N LEU A 166 -18.62 13.15 -16.09
CA LEU A 166 -17.52 12.73 -15.23
C LEU A 166 -16.48 11.96 -16.06
N ARG A 167 -15.37 12.60 -16.37
CA ARG A 167 -14.21 12.00 -16.99
C ARG A 167 -13.04 12.08 -16.02
N TYR A 168 -12.63 10.94 -15.46
CA TYR A 168 -11.46 10.92 -14.59
C TYR A 168 -10.18 11.24 -15.34
N LEU A 169 -9.24 11.88 -14.64
CA LEU A 169 -7.89 12.07 -15.15
C LEU A 169 -7.21 10.72 -15.35
N ASP A 170 -6.29 10.62 -16.32
CA ASP A 170 -5.61 9.37 -16.65
C ASP A 170 -4.32 9.12 -15.84
N ASP A 171 -4.15 9.82 -14.73
CA ASP A 171 -3.02 9.66 -13.83
C ASP A 171 -3.48 9.48 -12.37
N ALA A 172 -2.53 9.44 -11.43
CA ALA A 172 -2.82 9.19 -10.03
C ALA A 172 -3.68 10.27 -9.37
N ARG A 173 -3.80 11.47 -9.95
CA ARG A 173 -4.67 12.55 -9.46
C ARG A 173 -6.14 12.14 -9.44
N LYS A 174 -6.54 11.13 -10.24
CA LYS A 174 -7.93 10.63 -10.17
C LYS A 174 -8.33 10.08 -8.79
N TYR A 175 -7.37 9.82 -7.91
CA TYR A 175 -7.62 9.41 -6.53
C TYR A 175 -7.57 10.58 -5.54
N GLU A 176 -7.46 11.82 -6.02
CA GLU A 176 -7.38 13.04 -5.23
C GLU A 176 -8.68 13.86 -5.37
N PRO A 177 -9.75 13.53 -4.62
CA PRO A 177 -11.08 14.06 -4.91
C PRO A 177 -11.26 15.54 -4.58
N GLY A 178 -10.47 16.11 -3.67
CA GLY A 178 -10.74 17.43 -3.12
C GLY A 178 -9.51 18.24 -2.72
N THR A 179 -9.78 19.40 -2.15
CA THR A 179 -8.75 20.35 -1.72
C THR A 179 -7.84 19.75 -0.67
N PHE A 180 -6.55 19.84 -0.92
CA PHE A 180 -5.53 19.38 0.00
C PHE A 180 -5.43 20.25 1.24
N ALA A 181 -5.06 19.65 2.37
CA ALA A 181 -4.67 20.35 3.57
C ALA A 181 -3.25 20.94 3.40
N TYR A 182 -3.12 21.99 2.57
CA TYR A 182 -1.82 22.60 2.22
C TYR A 182 -0.88 22.87 3.41
N PRO A 183 -1.35 23.31 4.59
CA PRO A 183 -0.46 23.47 5.76
C PRO A 183 0.24 22.18 6.18
N LEU A 184 -0.44 21.03 6.08
CA LEU A 184 0.15 19.72 6.41
C LEU A 184 1.26 19.34 5.42
N PHE A 185 1.06 19.63 4.13
CA PHE A 185 2.06 19.33 3.09
C PHE A 185 3.28 20.25 3.20
N HIS A 186 3.10 21.52 3.56
CA HIS A 186 4.21 22.43 3.82
C HIS A 186 5.05 21.98 5.03
N ALA A 187 4.40 21.57 6.12
CA ALA A 187 5.09 21.02 7.28
C ALA A 187 5.82 19.71 6.94
N TRP A 188 5.16 18.82 6.15
CA TRP A 188 5.76 17.56 5.74
C TRP A 188 6.95 17.76 4.80
N ARG A 189 6.92 18.77 3.94
CA ARG A 189 8.06 19.11 3.08
C ARG A 189 9.34 19.33 3.88
N ALA A 190 9.29 20.08 4.98
CA ALA A 190 10.47 20.30 5.83
C ALA A 190 11.05 18.97 6.37
N GLY A 191 10.18 18.02 6.74
CA GLY A 191 10.63 16.68 7.14
C GLY A 191 11.27 15.91 6.00
N LEU A 192 10.71 15.98 4.79
CA LEU A 192 11.27 15.32 3.61
C LEU A 192 12.60 15.95 3.17
N ASP A 193 12.72 17.28 3.24
CA ASP A 193 13.98 17.99 2.94
C ASP A 193 15.10 17.52 3.90
N LEU A 194 14.81 17.37 5.20
CA LEU A 194 15.76 16.81 6.17
C LEU A 194 16.14 15.36 5.86
N LEU A 195 15.18 14.50 5.51
CA LEU A 195 15.47 13.12 5.12
C LEU A 195 16.34 13.03 3.86
N GLN A 196 16.13 13.93 2.90
CA GLN A 196 16.94 14.02 1.68
C GLN A 196 18.37 14.51 1.98
N GLU A 197 18.52 15.49 2.89
CA GLU A 197 19.82 16.02 3.33
C GLU A 197 20.67 14.93 3.99
N ILE A 198 20.08 14.11 4.89
CA ILE A 198 20.76 13.00 5.56
C ILE A 198 21.00 11.83 4.61
N GLY A 199 20.07 11.55 3.73
CA GLY A 199 20.05 10.41 2.80
C GLY A 199 19.50 9.14 3.45
N ILE A 200 18.55 8.49 2.78
CA ILE A 200 17.85 7.28 3.29
C ILE A 200 18.83 6.11 3.49
N ASP A 201 19.82 5.96 2.64
CA ASP A 201 20.84 4.90 2.80
C ASP A 201 21.67 5.10 4.07
N THR A 202 22.01 6.35 4.41
CA THR A 202 22.71 6.69 5.66
C THR A 202 21.83 6.34 6.87
N ILE A 203 20.56 6.72 6.83
CA ILE A 203 19.59 6.41 7.90
C ILE A 203 19.47 4.89 8.06
N HIS A 204 19.29 4.15 6.97
CA HIS A 204 19.16 2.69 6.99
C HIS A 204 20.41 2.02 7.56
N THR A 205 21.60 2.43 7.11
CA THR A 205 22.87 1.91 7.64
C THR A 205 22.98 2.14 9.15
N ARG A 206 22.56 3.31 9.63
CA ARG A 206 22.56 3.63 11.05
C ARG A 206 21.63 2.72 11.85
N PHE A 207 20.43 2.42 11.33
CA PHE A 207 19.54 1.45 11.98
C PHE A 207 20.21 0.08 12.11
N LEU A 208 20.79 -0.46 11.04
CA LEU A 208 21.44 -1.76 11.06
C LEU A 208 22.63 -1.86 12.00
N THR A 209 23.20 -0.74 12.44
CA THR A 209 24.28 -0.72 13.45
C THR A 209 23.77 -0.72 14.89
N HIS A 210 22.47 -0.54 15.11
CA HIS A 210 21.87 -0.45 16.45
C HIS A 210 20.85 -1.57 16.72
N THR A 211 20.59 -2.43 15.73
CA THR A 211 19.77 -3.64 15.83
C THR A 211 20.63 -4.90 15.68
#